data_bcf4877fad217c21984416ec135441c6
#
_entry.id   bcf4877fad217c21984416ec135441c6
#
_cell.length_a   1.000
_cell.length_b   1.000
_cell.length_c   1.000
_cell.angle_alpha   90.00
_cell.angle_beta   90.00
_cell.angle_gamma   90.00
#
_symmetry.space_group_name_H-M   'P 1'
#
loop_
_entity.id
_entity.type
_entity.pdbx_description
1 polymer ?
#
loop_
_entity_poly.entity_id
_entity_poly.type
_entity_poly.pdbx_seq_one_letter_code
_entity_poly.pdbx_strand_id
1 'polypeptide(L)'
;MALTISRGTNLVEHHESTPLTAVDDAFEVHADSSEFTFAAIVTGSANFTLAFECSFNGGGTWFQLDTSKNINSSGQYAYFYTGRPANKVRMRISAISSGTPSVVPIIAVAYHG
;
A
#
# COMPACT_ATOMS: atom_id res chain seq x y z
N MET A 1 21.42 13.91 -30.62
CA MET A 1 21.32 14.09 -29.51
C MET A 1 21.04 13.07 -28.83
N ALA A 2 21.71 13.05 -28.12
CA ALA A 2 21.38 12.05 -27.47
C ALA A 2 20.10 12.28 -26.99
N LEU A 3 19.37 11.65 -27.48
CA LEU A 3 18.22 11.54 -26.89
C LEU A 3 18.43 10.98 -25.62
N THR A 4 18.32 11.75 -24.71
CA THR A 4 18.30 11.19 -23.45
C THR A 4 17.02 10.56 -23.28
N ILE A 5 17.04 9.37 -23.45
CA ILE A 5 15.94 8.63 -23.09
C ILE A 5 15.86 8.70 -21.66
N SER A 6 14.88 9.29 -21.23
CA SER A 6 14.62 9.23 -19.86
C SER A 6 14.37 7.83 -19.48
N ARG A 7 15.27 7.27 -18.78
CA ARG A 7 15.03 6.06 -18.10
C ARG A 7 14.30 6.33 -16.84
N GLY A 8 13.53 7.36 -16.85
CA GLY A 8 12.79 7.74 -15.70
C GLY A 8 11.88 6.65 -15.21
N THR A 9 11.48 6.78 -14.00
CA THR A 9 10.53 5.90 -13.37
C THR A 9 9.14 6.26 -13.84
N ASN A 10 8.40 5.26 -14.31
CA ASN A 10 6.97 5.39 -14.50
C ASN A 10 6.30 5.04 -13.22
N LEU A 11 5.56 5.99 -12.68
CA LEU A 11 4.81 5.78 -11.45
C LEU A 11 3.35 5.55 -11.79
N VAL A 12 2.82 4.40 -11.39
CA VAL A 12 1.42 4.07 -11.58
C VAL A 12 0.74 4.10 -10.23
N GLU A 13 -0.22 4.99 -10.07
CA GLU A 13 -0.97 5.13 -8.84
C GLU A 13 -2.27 4.34 -8.92
N HIS A 14 -2.50 3.50 -7.94
CA HIS A 14 -3.75 2.77 -7.76
C HIS A 14 -4.43 3.25 -6.49
N HIS A 15 -5.72 3.48 -6.55
CA HIS A 15 -6.45 3.86 -5.34
C HIS A 15 -7.85 3.29 -5.38
N GLU A 16 -8.43 3.14 -4.20
CA GLU A 16 -9.78 2.66 -4.03
C GLU A 16 -10.60 3.79 -3.40
N SER A 17 -11.70 4.15 -4.04
CA SER A 17 -12.55 5.21 -3.51
C SER A 17 -13.38 4.76 -2.32
N THR A 18 -13.65 3.45 -2.21
CA THR A 18 -14.35 2.90 -1.06
C THR A 18 -13.35 2.72 0.09
N PRO A 19 -13.55 3.39 1.24
CA PRO A 19 -12.61 3.27 2.33
C PRO A 19 -12.56 1.86 2.93
N LEU A 20 -11.40 1.48 3.43
CA LEU A 20 -11.27 0.31 4.27
C LEU A 20 -11.78 0.66 5.66
N THR A 21 -12.68 -0.14 6.23
CA THR A 21 -13.34 0.18 7.50
C THR A 21 -13.36 -0.96 8.51
N ALA A 22 -13.07 -2.17 8.10
CA ALA A 22 -13.18 -3.35 8.96
C ALA A 22 -11.91 -4.19 8.92
N VAL A 23 -11.75 -5.03 9.93
CA VAL A 23 -10.63 -6.00 9.95
C VAL A 23 -10.72 -6.88 8.71
N ASP A 24 -9.57 -7.08 8.09
CA ASP A 24 -9.38 -7.83 6.85
C ASP A 24 -9.85 -7.13 5.58
N ASP A 25 -10.41 -5.92 5.68
CA ASP A 25 -10.58 -5.10 4.50
C ASP A 25 -9.20 -4.82 3.90
N ALA A 26 -9.05 -5.06 2.61
CA ALA A 26 -7.77 -4.93 1.94
C ALA A 26 -7.92 -4.33 0.56
N PHE A 27 -6.87 -3.65 0.14
CA PHE A 27 -6.72 -3.15 -1.22
C PHE A 27 -5.47 -3.77 -1.80
N GLU A 28 -5.62 -4.59 -2.82
CA GLU A 28 -4.50 -5.26 -3.46
C GLU A 28 -4.33 -4.81 -4.89
N VAL A 29 -3.08 -4.72 -5.35
CA VAL A 29 -2.76 -4.34 -6.70
C VAL A 29 -1.71 -5.27 -7.28
N HIS A 30 -1.74 -5.42 -8.60
CA HIS A 30 -0.73 -6.13 -9.32
C HIS A 30 0.49 -5.20 -9.43
N ALA A 31 1.63 -5.68 -9.04
CA ALA A 31 2.81 -4.83 -8.97
C ALA A 31 3.88 -5.21 -9.99
N ASP A 32 4.38 -6.45 -9.92
CA ASP A 32 5.49 -6.90 -10.77
C ASP A 32 6.64 -5.89 -10.77
N SER A 33 7.01 -5.44 -9.58
CA SER A 33 8.01 -4.42 -9.38
C SER A 33 8.69 -4.65 -8.04
N SER A 34 9.72 -3.88 -7.77
CA SER A 34 10.42 -3.91 -6.49
C SER A 34 10.30 -2.59 -5.73
N GLU A 35 9.58 -1.63 -6.26
CA GLU A 35 9.45 -0.31 -5.66
C GLU A 35 8.00 0.08 -5.53
N PHE A 36 7.56 0.33 -4.30
CA PHE A 36 6.18 0.68 -4.02
C PHE A 36 6.10 1.79 -2.99
N THR A 37 5.02 2.56 -3.03
CA THR A 37 4.66 3.47 -1.97
C THR A 37 3.25 3.12 -1.53
N PHE A 38 3.09 2.87 -0.24
CA PHE A 38 1.77 2.71 0.35
C PHE A 38 1.40 4.03 1.00
N ALA A 39 0.26 4.57 0.63
CA ALA A 39 -0.24 5.80 1.23
C ALA A 39 -1.65 5.58 1.73
N ALA A 40 -2.00 6.28 2.80
CA ALA A 40 -3.32 6.18 3.39
C ALA A 40 -3.82 7.56 3.76
N ILE A 41 -5.05 7.85 3.38
CA ILE A 41 -5.74 9.06 3.85
C ILE A 41 -6.73 8.58 4.90
N VAL A 42 -6.48 8.93 6.14
CA VAL A 42 -7.25 8.46 7.28
C VAL A 42 -8.12 9.59 7.80
N THR A 43 -9.41 9.32 7.92
CA THR A 43 -10.36 10.28 8.48
C THR A 43 -11.05 9.65 9.68
N GLY A 44 -11.63 10.49 10.53
CA GLY A 44 -12.30 10.03 11.73
C GLY A 44 -11.34 9.76 12.86
N SER A 45 -11.87 9.14 13.90
CA SER A 45 -11.13 8.89 15.13
C SER A 45 -11.16 7.39 15.41
N ALA A 46 -10.05 6.74 15.21
CA ALA A 46 -9.92 5.29 15.43
C ALA A 46 -8.49 4.95 15.77
N ASN A 47 -8.32 3.80 16.42
CA ASN A 47 -7.01 3.23 16.69
C ASN A 47 -6.98 1.86 16.04
N PHE A 48 -6.13 1.69 15.04
CA PHE A 48 -6.11 0.47 14.24
C PHE A 48 -4.70 0.21 13.69
N THR A 49 -4.52 -0.96 13.10
CA THR A 49 -3.23 -1.37 12.57
C THR A 49 -3.36 -1.68 11.09
N LEU A 50 -2.45 -1.14 10.30
CA LEU A 50 -2.32 -1.43 8.87
C LEU A 50 -1.18 -2.40 8.65
N ALA A 51 -1.44 -3.46 7.91
CA ALA A 51 -0.46 -4.42 7.45
C ALA A 51 -0.15 -4.17 5.98
N PHE A 52 1.12 -4.21 5.64
CA PHE A 52 1.57 -4.13 4.25
C PHE A 52 2.13 -5.50 3.88
N GLU A 53 1.56 -6.10 2.85
CA GLU A 53 1.83 -7.49 2.51
C GLU A 53 2.15 -7.64 1.04
N CYS A 54 2.91 -8.66 0.71
CA CYS A 54 3.30 -8.95 -0.67
C CYS A 54 3.06 -10.42 -0.99
N SER A 55 2.89 -10.70 -2.28
CA SER A 55 2.73 -12.05 -2.78
C SER A 55 3.66 -12.25 -3.97
N PHE A 56 4.14 -13.49 -4.11
CA PHE A 56 5.00 -13.87 -5.22
C PHE A 56 4.29 -14.83 -6.20
N ASN A 57 3.04 -15.16 -5.90
CA ASN A 57 2.29 -16.13 -6.69
C ASN A 57 0.87 -15.65 -7.02
N GLY A 58 0.73 -14.36 -7.26
CA GLY A 58 -0.54 -13.81 -7.71
C GLY A 58 -1.59 -13.66 -6.63
N GLY A 59 -1.19 -13.68 -5.36
CA GLY A 59 -2.13 -13.51 -4.25
C GLY A 59 -2.54 -14.81 -3.57
N GLY A 60 -1.92 -15.93 -3.95
CA GLY A 60 -2.21 -17.20 -3.31
C GLY A 60 -1.65 -17.32 -1.91
N THR A 61 -0.49 -16.70 -1.68
CA THR A 61 0.15 -16.67 -0.37
C THR A 61 0.67 -15.27 -0.12
N TRP A 62 0.42 -14.74 1.07
CA TRP A 62 0.83 -13.39 1.44
C TRP A 62 1.87 -13.41 2.54
N PHE A 63 2.85 -12.54 2.40
CA PHE A 63 3.94 -12.38 3.36
C PHE A 63 3.96 -10.95 3.85
N GLN A 64 4.40 -10.75 5.08
CA GLN A 64 4.55 -9.41 5.63
C GLN A 64 5.69 -8.69 4.91
N LEU A 65 5.39 -7.55 4.31
CA LEU A 65 6.39 -6.74 3.61
C LEU A 65 7.23 -5.95 4.61
N ASP A 66 6.61 -5.48 5.67
CA ASP A 66 7.24 -4.67 6.70
C ASP A 66 6.43 -4.81 8.00
N THR A 67 6.99 -4.32 9.09
CA THR A 67 6.28 -4.25 10.36
C THR A 67 4.99 -3.46 10.21
N SER A 68 3.90 -3.98 10.75
CA SER A 68 2.61 -3.31 10.70
C SER A 68 2.67 -1.93 11.38
N LYS A 69 1.85 -1.02 10.90
CA LYS A 69 1.82 0.36 11.38
C LYS A 69 0.57 0.62 12.19
N ASN A 70 0.76 1.11 13.42
CA ASN A 70 -0.38 1.52 14.24
C ASN A 70 -0.74 2.96 13.91
N ILE A 71 -2.01 3.17 13.59
CA ILE A 71 -2.55 4.49 13.24
C ILE A 71 -3.57 4.86 14.29
N ASN A 72 -3.40 6.00 14.93
CA ASN A 72 -4.32 6.44 15.98
C ASN A 72 -4.82 7.87 15.82
N SER A 73 -4.59 8.47 14.67
CA SER A 73 -5.08 9.82 14.39
C SER A 73 -5.37 9.96 12.90
N SER A 74 -6.28 10.87 12.56
CA SER A 74 -6.54 11.21 11.17
C SER A 74 -5.32 11.90 10.56
N GLY A 75 -5.17 11.78 9.25
CA GLY A 75 -4.06 12.42 8.56
C GLY A 75 -3.71 11.68 7.28
N GLN A 76 -2.59 12.05 6.72
CA GLN A 76 -2.04 11.42 5.52
C GLN A 76 -0.75 10.72 5.89
N TYR A 77 -0.63 9.47 5.48
CA TYR A 77 0.50 8.62 5.80
C TYR A 77 1.07 8.05 4.51
N ALA A 78 2.39 8.00 4.40
CA ALA A 78 3.04 7.38 3.24
C ALA A 78 4.27 6.61 3.70
N TYR A 79 4.46 5.43 3.10
CA TYR A 79 5.56 4.54 3.42
C TYR A 79 6.19 4.06 2.11
N PHE A 80 7.48 4.28 1.98
CA PHE A 80 8.21 4.07 0.73
C PHE A 80 9.09 2.83 0.84
N TYR A 81 9.03 1.97 -0.16
CA TYR A 81 9.77 0.71 -0.16
C TYR A 81 10.50 0.52 -1.47
N THR A 82 11.77 0.11 -1.39
CA THR A 82 12.59 -0.23 -2.54
C THR A 82 13.28 -1.58 -2.30
N GLY A 83 13.68 -2.23 -3.38
CA GLY A 83 14.43 -3.49 -3.28
C GLY A 83 13.62 -4.66 -2.75
N ARG A 84 12.29 -4.62 -2.91
CA ARG A 84 11.40 -5.67 -2.41
C ARG A 84 10.53 -6.19 -3.56
N PRO A 85 11.08 -7.03 -4.43
CA PRO A 85 10.32 -7.49 -5.59
C PRO A 85 9.11 -8.31 -5.19
N ALA A 86 7.99 -8.03 -5.81
CA ALA A 86 6.74 -8.74 -5.56
C ALA A 86 5.85 -8.74 -6.79
N ASN A 87 5.02 -9.76 -6.90
CA ASN A 87 4.03 -9.90 -7.94
C ASN A 87 2.80 -9.06 -7.63
N LYS A 88 2.32 -9.14 -6.39
CA LYS A 88 1.22 -8.32 -5.87
C LYS A 88 1.57 -7.75 -4.52
N VAL A 89 1.01 -6.61 -4.21
CA VAL A 89 1.11 -5.99 -2.88
C VAL A 89 -0.27 -5.58 -2.41
N ARG A 90 -0.45 -5.50 -1.10
CA ARG A 90 -1.73 -5.06 -0.53
C ARG A 90 -1.55 -4.33 0.78
N MET A 91 -2.52 -3.46 1.07
CA MET A 91 -2.69 -2.82 2.37
C MET A 91 -3.94 -3.42 3.01
N ARG A 92 -3.84 -3.81 4.26
CA ARG A 92 -4.94 -4.48 4.95
C ARG A 92 -5.06 -3.94 6.37
N ILE A 93 -6.30 -3.75 6.83
CA ILE A 93 -6.52 -3.48 8.24
C ILE A 93 -6.40 -4.81 8.98
N SER A 94 -5.36 -4.94 9.80
CA SER A 94 -5.09 -6.21 10.48
C SER A 94 -5.71 -6.29 11.86
N ALA A 95 -5.97 -5.14 12.50
CA ALA A 95 -6.58 -5.09 13.83
C ALA A 95 -7.22 -3.72 14.05
N ILE A 96 -8.27 -3.69 14.85
CA ILE A 96 -8.91 -2.45 15.29
C ILE A 96 -8.98 -2.49 16.81
N SER A 97 -8.37 -1.51 17.46
CA SER A 97 -8.40 -1.40 18.91
C SER A 97 -9.61 -0.60 19.38
N SER A 98 -9.99 0.44 18.65
CA SER A 98 -11.15 1.28 19.00
C SER A 98 -11.62 2.06 17.80
N GLY A 99 -12.91 2.40 17.78
CA GLY A 99 -13.52 3.21 16.74
C GLY A 99 -13.71 2.47 15.42
N THR A 100 -14.17 3.19 14.44
CA THR A 100 -14.33 2.67 13.07
C THR A 100 -13.35 3.40 12.17
N PRO A 101 -12.34 2.73 11.64
CA PRO A 101 -11.40 3.37 10.73
C PRO A 101 -12.08 3.75 9.42
N SER A 102 -11.56 4.78 8.78
CA SER A 102 -11.92 5.10 7.41
C SER A 102 -10.63 5.43 6.69
N VAL A 103 -10.17 4.50 5.86
CA VAL A 103 -8.87 4.58 5.22
C VAL A 103 -9.06 4.51 3.72
N VAL A 104 -8.70 5.58 3.02
CA VAL A 104 -8.62 5.56 1.56
C VAL A 104 -7.22 5.11 1.20
N PRO A 105 -7.06 3.90 0.64
CA PRO A 105 -5.75 3.37 0.34
C PRO A 105 -5.26 3.83 -1.01
N ILE A 106 -3.96 4.08 -1.09
CA ILE A 106 -3.29 4.42 -2.33
C ILE A 106 -2.02 3.57 -2.40
N ILE A 107 -1.82 2.88 -3.50
CA ILE A 107 -0.59 2.14 -3.73
C ILE A 107 -0.02 2.63 -5.06
N ALA A 108 1.17 3.20 -5.01
CA ALA A 108 1.88 3.64 -6.19
C ALA A 108 3.01 2.66 -6.49
N VAL A 109 3.05 2.16 -7.71
CA VAL A 109 4.05 1.18 -8.14
C VAL A 109 4.97 1.86 -9.12
N ALA A 110 6.27 1.76 -8.89
CA ALA A 110 7.27 2.37 -9.76
C ALA A 110 7.84 1.32 -10.71
N TYR A 111 7.87 1.68 -11.99
CA TYR A 111 8.44 0.83 -13.03
C TYR A 111 9.58 1.60 -13.70
N HIS A 112 10.69 0.90 -13.91
CA HIS A 112 11.83 1.48 -14.59
C HIS A 112 11.82 1.03 -16.05
N GLY A 113 11.89 1.99 -16.95
CA GLY A 113 11.85 1.72 -18.38
C GLY A 113 13.15 1.88 -19.09
#